data_60b999268b49abfaeae473330a90d8f9
#
_entry.id   60b999268b49abfaeae473330a90d8f9
#
_cell.length_a   1.000
_cell.length_b   1.000
_cell.length_c   1.000
_cell.angle_alpha   90.00
_cell.angle_beta   90.00
_cell.angle_gamma   90.00
#
_symmetry.space_group_name_H-M   'P 1'
#
loop_
_entity.id
_entity.type
_entity.pdbx_description
1 polymer ?
#
loop_
_entity_poly.entity_id
_entity_poly.type
_entity_poly.pdbx_seq_one_letter_code
_entity_poly.pdbx_strand_id
1 'polypeptide(L)'
;MKVTADMASKLAGRLTAAMAIACLAACSNGGQGGAVAHAVPTDNHPLSAKPKEAVLVLDNVTQQSIAHDRSLSARVGAFTYDFANRSSSPLQVVVGAGNAGEAAATEIARDAVRVLAQHGVPASRMDVKVISGNTSIKPGTVVMRYTQWVADTPNCSGITSNVSMDYDNGTTQNLGCSIQRNIAAMVADPRDLNQPTAIETREGAPGEAVLRPLRQGDDTKTFEWKEVQGGN
;
A
#
# COMPACT_ATOMS: atom_id res chain seq x y z
N MET A 1 61.47 11.29 -55.76
CA MET A 1 61.54 10.67 -54.41
C MET A 1 60.91 11.48 -53.24
N LYS A 2 60.30 12.67 -53.43
CA LYS A 2 59.65 13.45 -52.36
C LYS A 2 58.17 13.13 -52.15
N VAL A 3 57.47 12.58 -53.14
CA VAL A 3 56.00 12.33 -53.08
C VAL A 3 55.69 11.08 -52.28
N THR A 4 56.50 10.09 -52.20
CA THR A 4 56.29 8.85 -51.48
C THR A 4 56.47 9.02 -49.97
N ALA A 5 57.31 9.94 -49.52
CA ALA A 5 57.52 10.22 -48.08
C ALA A 5 56.34 10.98 -47.49
N ASP A 6 55.71 11.87 -48.25
CA ASP A 6 54.54 12.66 -47.74
C ASP A 6 53.26 11.82 -47.65
N MET A 7 53.10 10.85 -48.56
CA MET A 7 52.00 9.87 -48.42
C MET A 7 52.15 8.94 -47.21
N ALA A 8 53.37 8.49 -46.92
CA ALA A 8 53.66 7.60 -45.84
C ALA A 8 53.39 8.30 -44.43
N SER A 9 53.82 9.59 -44.36
CA SER A 9 53.56 10.37 -43.10
C SER A 9 52.09 10.65 -42.87
N LYS A 10 51.32 10.92 -43.93
CA LYS A 10 49.84 11.11 -43.82
C LYS A 10 49.10 9.81 -43.49
N LEU A 11 49.60 8.67 -43.98
CA LEU A 11 49.04 7.36 -43.66
C LEU A 11 49.36 6.97 -42.21
N ALA A 12 50.55 7.21 -41.72
CA ALA A 12 50.95 6.96 -40.34
C ALA A 12 50.16 7.83 -39.36
N GLY A 13 49.97 9.13 -39.67
CA GLY A 13 49.14 10.01 -38.83
C GLY A 13 47.66 9.62 -38.76
N ARG A 14 47.10 9.07 -39.84
CA ARG A 14 45.73 8.56 -39.85
C ARG A 14 45.58 7.25 -39.09
N LEU A 15 46.57 6.38 -39.12
CA LEU A 15 46.57 5.13 -38.35
C LEU A 15 46.72 5.39 -36.83
N THR A 16 47.55 6.35 -36.43
CA THR A 16 47.68 6.70 -35.01
C THR A 16 46.42 7.39 -34.49
N ALA A 17 45.76 8.25 -35.24
CA ALA A 17 44.49 8.86 -34.88
C ALA A 17 43.37 7.81 -34.79
N ALA A 18 43.29 6.86 -35.69
CA ALA A 18 42.30 5.78 -35.65
C ALA A 18 42.53 4.84 -34.42
N MET A 19 43.79 4.58 -34.09
CA MET A 19 44.14 3.75 -32.94
C MET A 19 43.83 4.46 -31.61
N ALA A 20 44.02 5.78 -31.52
CA ALA A 20 43.64 6.57 -30.36
C ALA A 20 42.11 6.62 -30.14
N ILE A 21 41.34 6.72 -31.24
CA ILE A 21 39.86 6.67 -31.16
C ILE A 21 39.39 5.28 -30.78
N ALA A 22 40.03 4.21 -31.25
CA ALA A 22 39.69 2.84 -30.86
C ALA A 22 39.98 2.57 -29.36
N CYS A 23 41.03 3.14 -28.78
CA CYS A 23 41.34 3.04 -27.35
C CYS A 23 40.31 3.81 -26.50
N LEU A 24 39.80 4.94 -26.96
CA LEU A 24 38.76 5.69 -26.29
C LEU A 24 37.40 4.96 -26.30
N ALA A 25 37.09 4.27 -27.39
CA ALA A 25 35.89 3.45 -27.49
C ALA A 25 35.95 2.17 -26.63
N ALA A 26 37.12 1.62 -26.37
CA ALA A 26 37.30 0.47 -25.48
C ALA A 26 37.04 0.82 -24.02
N CYS A 27 37.28 2.05 -23.59
CA CYS A 27 36.93 2.51 -22.23
C CYS A 27 35.43 2.78 -22.05
N SER A 28 34.68 3.02 -23.13
CA SER A 28 33.24 3.22 -23.03
C SER A 28 32.43 1.90 -23.01
N ASN A 29 33.03 0.78 -23.42
CA ASN A 29 32.44 -0.56 -23.35
C ASN A 29 32.82 -1.31 -22.05
N GLY A 30 33.63 -0.71 -21.17
CA GLY A 30 34.01 -1.25 -19.89
C GLY A 30 32.96 -0.92 -18.83
N GLY A 31 31.72 -1.34 -18.99
CA GLY A 31 30.75 -0.95 -18.01
C GLY A 31 29.41 -1.66 -18.05
N GLN A 32 29.36 -2.88 -18.59
CA GLN A 32 28.30 -3.81 -18.17
C GLN A 32 28.79 -4.82 -17.10
N GLY A 33 29.96 -4.59 -16.52
CA GLY A 33 30.14 -4.96 -15.12
C GLY A 33 29.28 -3.97 -14.37
N GLY A 34 28.02 -4.32 -14.17
CA GLY A 34 27.09 -3.50 -13.42
C GLY A 34 27.83 -3.09 -12.16
N ALA A 35 28.01 -1.78 -11.97
CA ALA A 35 27.92 -1.28 -10.64
C ALA A 35 26.76 -2.07 -10.07
N VAL A 36 27.05 -3.00 -9.17
CA VAL A 36 26.03 -3.58 -8.34
C VAL A 36 25.53 -2.34 -7.63
N ALA A 37 24.59 -1.63 -8.27
CA ALA A 37 23.74 -0.76 -7.54
C ALA A 37 23.35 -1.69 -6.42
N HIS A 38 23.75 -1.36 -5.21
CA HIS A 38 23.22 -2.01 -4.04
C HIS A 38 21.74 -1.66 -4.07
N ALA A 39 21.03 -2.30 -5.02
CA ALA A 39 19.60 -2.24 -5.07
C ALA A 39 19.19 -2.74 -3.71
N VAL A 40 18.65 -1.84 -2.91
CA VAL A 40 18.11 -2.25 -1.62
C VAL A 40 17.18 -3.40 -1.96
N PRO A 41 17.32 -4.59 -1.35
CA PRO A 41 16.56 -5.78 -1.76
C PRO A 41 15.04 -5.54 -1.84
N THR A 42 14.56 -4.55 -1.09
CA THR A 42 13.16 -4.09 -1.10
C THR A 42 12.77 -3.40 -2.40
N ASP A 43 13.71 -2.79 -3.14
CA ASP A 43 13.41 -2.07 -4.38
C ASP A 43 13.02 -3.02 -5.53
N ASN A 44 13.43 -4.29 -5.42
CA ASN A 44 13.00 -5.34 -6.34
C ASN A 44 11.55 -5.77 -6.12
N HIS A 45 10.93 -5.35 -5.02
CA HIS A 45 9.57 -5.68 -4.62
C HIS A 45 8.80 -4.43 -4.24
N PRO A 46 8.57 -3.48 -5.17
CA PRO A 46 7.91 -2.23 -4.85
C PRO A 46 6.50 -2.48 -4.33
N LEU A 47 6.12 -1.73 -3.31
CA LEU A 47 4.76 -1.68 -2.81
C LEU A 47 3.98 -0.60 -3.54
N SER A 48 2.73 -0.89 -3.80
CA SER A 48 1.78 0.08 -4.29
C SER A 48 0.42 -0.14 -3.61
N ALA A 49 -0.47 0.83 -3.72
CA ALA A 49 -1.84 0.67 -3.27
C ALA A 49 -2.79 0.69 -4.45
N LYS A 50 -3.84 -0.12 -4.37
CA LYS A 50 -4.90 -0.14 -5.37
C LYS A 50 -6.28 -0.17 -4.72
N PRO A 51 -7.30 0.42 -5.37
CA PRO A 51 -8.65 0.31 -4.89
C PRO A 51 -9.17 -1.12 -5.05
N LYS A 52 -9.86 -1.60 -4.02
CA LYS A 52 -10.53 -2.90 -4.00
C LYS A 52 -11.93 -2.74 -3.42
N GLU A 53 -12.90 -3.40 -4.02
CA GLU A 53 -14.25 -3.43 -3.46
C GLU A 53 -14.32 -4.40 -2.29
N ALA A 54 -14.82 -3.92 -1.15
CA ALA A 54 -15.21 -4.72 -0.01
C ALA A 54 -16.72 -4.95 -0.07
N VAL A 55 -17.15 -6.20 0.02
CA VAL A 55 -18.56 -6.59 -0.11
C VAL A 55 -18.96 -7.47 1.07
N LEU A 56 -20.06 -7.13 1.69
CA LEU A 56 -20.74 -7.96 2.69
C LEU A 56 -22.13 -8.32 2.15
N VAL A 57 -22.40 -9.61 2.05
CA VAL A 57 -23.72 -10.13 1.64
C VAL A 57 -24.36 -10.79 2.86
N LEU A 58 -25.58 -10.36 3.15
CA LEU A 58 -26.44 -10.92 4.19
C LEU A 58 -27.67 -11.51 3.50
N ASP A 59 -27.84 -12.83 3.56
CA ASP A 59 -28.95 -13.53 2.98
C ASP A 59 -30.04 -13.83 4.02
N ASN A 60 -31.27 -14.02 3.56
CA ASN A 60 -32.44 -14.36 4.39
C ASN A 60 -32.69 -13.34 5.51
N VAL A 61 -32.42 -12.08 5.23
CA VAL A 61 -32.69 -10.98 6.18
C VAL A 61 -34.21 -10.70 6.19
N THR A 62 -34.76 -10.69 7.39
CA THR A 62 -36.14 -10.28 7.66
C THR A 62 -36.17 -8.95 8.37
N GLN A 63 -37.36 -8.40 8.61
CA GLN A 63 -37.52 -7.17 9.36
C GLN A 63 -36.89 -7.32 10.76
N GLN A 64 -36.08 -6.33 11.14
CA GLN A 64 -35.39 -6.27 12.43
C GLN A 64 -34.39 -7.41 12.71
N SER A 65 -34.16 -8.34 11.78
CA SER A 65 -33.24 -9.45 12.00
C SER A 65 -31.79 -9.01 12.18
N ILE A 66 -31.37 -7.93 11.50
CA ILE A 66 -29.99 -7.41 11.63
C ILE A 66 -29.73 -6.90 13.03
N ALA A 67 -30.70 -6.22 13.64
CA ALA A 67 -30.57 -5.69 15.00
C ALA A 67 -30.65 -6.78 16.07
N HIS A 68 -31.48 -7.82 15.87
CA HIS A 68 -31.77 -8.83 16.89
C HIS A 68 -30.89 -10.08 16.77
N ASP A 69 -30.43 -10.42 15.57
CA ASP A 69 -29.50 -11.53 15.39
C ASP A 69 -28.06 -11.07 15.71
N ARG A 70 -27.53 -11.61 16.81
CA ARG A 70 -26.18 -11.27 17.28
C ARG A 70 -25.11 -11.56 16.22
N SER A 71 -25.29 -12.62 15.40
CA SER A 71 -24.31 -12.98 14.36
C SER A 71 -24.34 -12.00 13.20
N LEU A 72 -25.51 -11.58 12.76
CA LEU A 72 -25.66 -10.56 11.71
C LEU A 72 -25.14 -9.21 12.18
N SER A 73 -25.51 -8.80 13.39
CA SER A 73 -25.03 -7.55 13.99
C SER A 73 -23.50 -7.54 14.13
N ALA A 74 -22.89 -8.64 14.57
CA ALA A 74 -21.44 -8.75 14.68
C ALA A 74 -20.73 -8.65 13.31
N ARG A 75 -21.28 -9.29 12.26
CA ARG A 75 -20.76 -9.19 10.90
C ARG A 75 -20.85 -7.77 10.35
N VAL A 76 -21.97 -7.10 10.58
CA VAL A 76 -22.14 -5.69 10.21
C VAL A 76 -21.17 -4.82 10.98
N GLY A 77 -20.99 -5.06 12.30
CA GLY A 77 -20.05 -4.33 13.15
C GLY A 77 -18.60 -4.44 12.66
N ALA A 78 -18.14 -5.65 12.33
CA ALA A 78 -16.80 -5.85 11.78
C ALA A 78 -16.62 -5.13 10.43
N PHE A 79 -17.62 -5.22 9.56
CA PHE A 79 -17.61 -4.58 8.26
C PHE A 79 -17.61 -3.04 8.35
N THR A 80 -18.37 -2.48 9.28
CA THR A 80 -18.40 -1.04 9.52
C THR A 80 -17.11 -0.51 10.17
N TYR A 81 -16.46 -1.32 11.00
CA TYR A 81 -15.15 -0.99 11.53
C TYR A 81 -14.12 -0.83 10.41
N ASP A 82 -14.07 -1.79 9.49
CA ASP A 82 -13.19 -1.71 8.32
C ASP A 82 -13.57 -0.53 7.42
N PHE A 83 -14.87 -0.29 7.21
CA PHE A 83 -15.37 0.88 6.47
C PHE A 83 -14.89 2.19 7.07
N ALA A 84 -14.98 2.35 8.38
CA ALA A 84 -14.57 3.58 9.07
C ALA A 84 -13.08 3.89 8.86
N ASN A 85 -12.23 2.84 8.88
CA ASN A 85 -10.78 2.99 8.84
C ASN A 85 -10.18 2.98 7.43
N ARG A 86 -10.82 2.31 6.46
CA ARG A 86 -10.20 2.04 5.15
C ARG A 86 -10.98 2.54 3.95
N SER A 87 -12.21 3.05 4.14
CA SER A 87 -13.05 3.41 2.99
C SER A 87 -12.63 4.73 2.35
N SER A 88 -12.65 4.75 1.03
CA SER A 88 -12.49 5.95 0.21
C SER A 88 -13.79 6.37 -0.50
N SER A 89 -14.88 5.62 -0.31
CA SER A 89 -16.17 5.86 -0.94
C SER A 89 -17.31 5.83 0.08
N PRO A 90 -18.50 6.33 -0.25
CA PRO A 90 -19.71 6.06 0.51
C PRO A 90 -20.02 4.57 0.61
N LEU A 91 -20.68 4.17 1.68
CA LEU A 91 -21.20 2.83 1.87
C LEU A 91 -22.49 2.66 1.07
N GLN A 92 -22.46 1.80 0.06
CA GLN A 92 -23.65 1.45 -0.70
C GLN A 92 -24.36 0.27 -0.01
N VAL A 93 -25.63 0.44 0.25
CA VAL A 93 -26.50 -0.60 0.82
C VAL A 93 -27.60 -0.89 -0.17
N VAL A 94 -27.62 -2.11 -0.69
CA VAL A 94 -28.60 -2.53 -1.69
C VAL A 94 -29.45 -3.66 -1.10
N VAL A 95 -30.76 -3.48 -1.09
CA VAL A 95 -31.71 -4.46 -0.59
C VAL A 95 -32.57 -5.00 -1.71
N GLY A 96 -32.62 -6.33 -1.85
CA GLY A 96 -33.46 -7.01 -2.83
C GLY A 96 -34.89 -7.10 -2.34
N ALA A 97 -35.85 -6.54 -3.11
CA ALA A 97 -37.28 -6.63 -2.86
C ALA A 97 -37.93 -7.84 -3.55
N GLY A 98 -37.34 -8.27 -4.67
CA GLY A 98 -37.99 -9.26 -5.54
C GLY A 98 -39.36 -8.78 -6.07
N ASN A 99 -40.22 -9.75 -6.45
CA ASN A 99 -41.55 -9.43 -6.99
C ASN A 99 -42.61 -9.20 -5.92
N ALA A 100 -42.30 -9.42 -4.63
CA ALA A 100 -43.37 -9.59 -3.62
C ALA A 100 -43.32 -8.57 -2.48
N GLY A 101 -42.41 -7.56 -2.49
CA GLY A 101 -42.42 -6.79 -1.28
C GLY A 101 -41.48 -5.60 -1.19
N GLU A 102 -41.68 -4.58 -2.00
CA GLU A 102 -40.94 -3.29 -1.85
C GLU A 102 -41.11 -2.70 -0.43
N ALA A 103 -42.30 -2.84 0.17
CA ALA A 103 -42.55 -2.43 1.52
C ALA A 103 -41.69 -3.19 2.55
N ALA A 104 -41.61 -4.53 2.43
CA ALA A 104 -40.77 -5.33 3.33
C ALA A 104 -39.29 -5.04 3.15
N ALA A 105 -38.82 -4.87 1.91
CA ALA A 105 -37.45 -4.51 1.62
C ALA A 105 -37.10 -3.10 2.14
N THR A 106 -38.04 -2.19 2.11
CA THR A 106 -37.87 -0.84 2.69
C THR A 106 -37.70 -0.91 4.21
N GLU A 107 -38.47 -1.75 4.90
CA GLU A 107 -38.28 -1.96 6.35
C GLU A 107 -36.92 -2.61 6.66
N ILE A 108 -36.47 -3.59 5.85
CA ILE A 108 -35.14 -4.16 5.98
C ILE A 108 -34.06 -3.08 5.75
N ALA A 109 -34.22 -2.21 4.77
CA ALA A 109 -33.30 -1.11 4.51
C ALA A 109 -33.23 -0.14 5.69
N ARG A 110 -34.39 0.20 6.30
CA ARG A 110 -34.44 1.05 7.51
C ARG A 110 -33.74 0.38 8.70
N ASP A 111 -33.91 -0.92 8.88
CA ASP A 111 -33.24 -1.67 9.93
C ASP A 111 -31.71 -1.66 9.71
N ALA A 112 -31.27 -1.92 8.47
CA ALA A 112 -29.87 -1.84 8.12
C ALA A 112 -29.24 -0.46 8.40
N VAL A 113 -29.93 0.61 8.00
CA VAL A 113 -29.48 2.00 8.28
C VAL A 113 -29.39 2.27 9.77
N ARG A 114 -30.37 1.80 10.55
CA ARG A 114 -30.37 1.96 12.02
C ARG A 114 -29.17 1.27 12.66
N VAL A 115 -28.91 0.03 12.26
CA VAL A 115 -27.77 -0.75 12.78
C VAL A 115 -26.44 -0.09 12.37
N LEU A 116 -26.30 0.33 11.10
CA LEU A 116 -25.13 1.05 10.63
C LEU A 116 -24.89 2.33 11.41
N ALA A 117 -25.94 3.11 11.70
CA ALA A 117 -25.83 4.31 12.51
C ALA A 117 -25.40 4.01 13.94
N GLN A 118 -25.88 2.90 14.53
CA GLN A 118 -25.43 2.43 15.86
C GLN A 118 -23.94 2.06 15.87
N HIS A 119 -23.41 1.59 14.74
CA HIS A 119 -21.98 1.34 14.54
C HIS A 119 -21.18 2.58 14.10
N GLY A 120 -21.78 3.78 14.15
CA GLY A 120 -21.08 5.04 13.93
C GLY A 120 -20.97 5.48 12.46
N VAL A 121 -21.69 4.83 11.52
CA VAL A 121 -21.72 5.29 10.13
C VAL A 121 -22.71 6.44 9.99
N PRO A 122 -22.27 7.66 9.61
CA PRO A 122 -23.19 8.79 9.45
C PRO A 122 -24.04 8.63 8.17
N ALA A 123 -25.28 9.10 8.21
CA ALA A 123 -26.21 9.01 7.08
C ALA A 123 -25.65 9.65 5.79
N SER A 124 -24.84 10.70 5.92
CA SER A 124 -24.19 11.38 4.79
C SER A 124 -23.19 10.50 4.03
N ARG A 125 -22.74 9.40 4.64
CA ARG A 125 -21.84 8.41 4.02
C ARG A 125 -22.55 7.13 3.59
N MET A 126 -23.88 7.09 3.60
CA MET A 126 -24.69 5.94 3.16
C MET A 126 -25.43 6.27 1.87
N ASP A 127 -25.36 5.35 0.90
CA ASP A 127 -26.22 5.35 -0.32
C ASP A 127 -27.07 4.09 -0.28
N VAL A 128 -28.36 4.26 0.03
CA VAL A 128 -29.27 3.13 0.25
C VAL A 128 -30.24 3.00 -0.92
N LYS A 129 -30.32 1.80 -1.49
CA LYS A 129 -31.18 1.48 -2.63
C LYS A 129 -31.97 0.21 -2.38
N VAL A 130 -33.26 0.28 -2.65
CA VAL A 130 -34.12 -0.91 -2.73
C VAL A 130 -34.30 -1.24 -4.21
N ILE A 131 -34.00 -2.48 -4.59
CA ILE A 131 -34.13 -2.92 -5.98
C ILE A 131 -35.26 -3.93 -6.10
N SER A 132 -36.28 -3.56 -6.89
CA SER A 132 -37.42 -4.39 -7.22
C SER A 132 -37.27 -5.04 -8.60
N GLY A 133 -38.01 -6.09 -8.84
CA GLY A 133 -38.02 -6.77 -10.14
C GLY A 133 -37.08 -7.97 -10.25
N ASN A 134 -36.89 -8.45 -11.47
CA ASN A 134 -36.07 -9.64 -11.76
C ASN A 134 -34.58 -9.26 -11.82
N THR A 135 -33.98 -9.11 -10.65
CA THR A 135 -32.56 -8.75 -10.49
C THR A 135 -31.75 -9.94 -9.98
N SER A 136 -30.40 -9.81 -10.06
CA SER A 136 -29.49 -10.83 -9.51
C SER A 136 -29.55 -10.93 -7.98
N ILE A 137 -30.18 -9.96 -7.30
CA ILE A 137 -30.27 -9.89 -5.85
C ILE A 137 -31.60 -10.50 -5.42
N LYS A 138 -31.54 -11.59 -4.66
CA LYS A 138 -32.72 -12.31 -4.16
C LYS A 138 -33.47 -11.46 -3.13
N PRO A 139 -34.81 -11.68 -3.00
CA PRO A 139 -35.57 -11.07 -1.91
C PRO A 139 -34.97 -11.37 -0.55
N GLY A 140 -34.92 -10.37 0.34
CA GLY A 140 -34.31 -10.52 1.66
C GLY A 140 -32.78 -10.63 1.68
N THR A 141 -32.12 -10.33 0.56
CA THR A 141 -30.66 -10.18 0.55
C THR A 141 -30.29 -8.71 0.69
N VAL A 142 -29.39 -8.42 1.62
CA VAL A 142 -28.78 -7.10 1.80
C VAL A 142 -27.32 -7.17 1.37
N VAL A 143 -26.96 -6.37 0.38
CA VAL A 143 -25.59 -6.24 -0.10
C VAL A 143 -25.04 -4.88 0.34
N MET A 144 -24.01 -4.90 1.15
CA MET A 144 -23.27 -3.71 1.56
C MET A 144 -21.92 -3.71 0.86
N ARG A 145 -21.51 -2.58 0.26
CA ARG A 145 -20.24 -2.48 -0.43
C ARG A 145 -19.65 -1.09 -0.37
N TYR A 146 -18.34 -1.04 -0.35
CA TYR A 146 -17.57 0.21 -0.46
C TYR A 146 -16.23 -0.06 -1.12
N THR A 147 -15.58 0.99 -1.60
CA THR A 147 -14.21 0.90 -2.11
C THR A 147 -13.24 1.20 -0.98
N GLN A 148 -12.26 0.32 -0.81
CA GLN A 148 -11.12 0.51 0.10
C GLN A 148 -9.82 0.45 -0.68
N TRP A 149 -8.78 1.08 -0.12
CA TRP A 149 -7.43 0.93 -0.63
C TRP A 149 -6.76 -0.24 0.07
N VAL A 150 -6.07 -1.07 -0.70
CA VAL A 150 -5.29 -2.19 -0.18
C VAL A 150 -3.87 -2.11 -0.72
N ALA A 151 -2.90 -2.44 0.11
CA ALA A 151 -1.54 -2.59 -0.34
C ALA A 151 -1.45 -3.78 -1.31
N ASP A 152 -0.88 -3.53 -2.49
CA ASP A 152 -0.60 -4.58 -3.45
C ASP A 152 0.73 -5.22 -3.08
N THR A 153 0.68 -6.45 -2.60
CA THR A 153 1.86 -7.16 -2.15
C THR A 153 2.46 -7.96 -3.30
N PRO A 154 3.78 -7.93 -3.47
CA PRO A 154 4.42 -8.75 -4.47
C PRO A 154 4.17 -10.24 -4.16
N ASN A 155 4.05 -11.03 -5.21
CA ASN A 155 3.99 -12.48 -5.06
C ASN A 155 5.42 -13.00 -4.81
N CYS A 156 5.71 -13.34 -3.57
CA CYS A 156 6.98 -13.94 -3.21
C CYS A 156 6.99 -15.40 -3.69
N SER A 157 7.60 -15.65 -4.83
CA SER A 157 7.88 -17.01 -5.28
C SER A 157 8.78 -17.71 -4.23
N GLY A 158 8.66 -19.03 -4.12
CA GLY A 158 9.57 -19.80 -3.26
C GLY A 158 11.04 -19.64 -3.72
N ILE A 159 11.99 -20.10 -2.90
CA ILE A 159 13.41 -20.13 -3.28
C ILE A 159 13.55 -21.07 -4.47
N THR A 160 13.74 -20.50 -5.67
CA THR A 160 13.84 -21.25 -6.92
C THR A 160 15.29 -21.53 -7.32
N SER A 161 16.26 -20.84 -6.70
CA SER A 161 17.69 -21.01 -6.96
C SER A 161 18.35 -21.81 -5.84
N ASN A 162 19.36 -22.60 -6.23
CA ASN A 162 20.18 -23.30 -5.24
C ASN A 162 21.16 -22.31 -4.59
N VAL A 163 20.79 -21.79 -3.44
CA VAL A 163 21.58 -20.78 -2.70
C VAL A 163 22.96 -21.30 -2.28
N SER A 164 23.12 -22.62 -2.20
CA SER A 164 24.40 -23.23 -1.83
C SER A 164 25.43 -23.24 -2.96
N MET A 165 25.02 -22.92 -4.18
CA MET A 165 25.87 -22.85 -5.37
C MET A 165 25.89 -21.43 -5.98
N ASP A 166 25.52 -20.42 -5.23
CA ASP A 166 25.62 -19.04 -5.66
C ASP A 166 27.01 -18.50 -5.32
N TYR A 167 27.89 -18.55 -6.31
CA TYR A 167 29.28 -18.07 -6.17
C TYR A 167 29.40 -16.55 -6.35
N ASP A 168 28.35 -15.89 -6.79
CA ASP A 168 28.35 -14.45 -7.11
C ASP A 168 27.96 -13.58 -5.91
N ASN A 169 27.59 -14.19 -4.78
CA ASN A 169 27.02 -13.50 -3.61
C ASN A 169 25.87 -12.55 -3.98
N GLY A 170 25.16 -12.88 -5.05
CA GLY A 170 24.01 -12.14 -5.51
C GLY A 170 22.86 -12.20 -4.51
N THR A 171 22.06 -11.15 -4.46
CA THR A 171 20.84 -11.16 -3.66
C THR A 171 19.84 -12.14 -4.26
N THR A 172 19.32 -13.06 -3.47
CA THR A 172 18.26 -13.96 -3.93
C THR A 172 17.04 -13.17 -4.36
N GLN A 173 16.33 -13.66 -5.39
CA GLN A 173 15.16 -12.99 -5.95
C GLN A 173 14.05 -12.70 -4.94
N ASN A 174 14.01 -13.46 -3.84
CA ASN A 174 13.03 -13.29 -2.76
C ASN A 174 13.51 -12.42 -1.60
N LEU A 175 14.78 -11.99 -1.62
CA LEU A 175 15.31 -11.14 -0.57
C LEU A 175 14.58 -9.80 -0.58
N GLY A 176 14.07 -9.40 0.56
CA GLY A 176 13.25 -8.20 0.71
C GLY A 176 11.76 -8.41 0.47
N CYS A 177 11.34 -9.45 -0.24
CA CYS A 177 9.92 -9.70 -0.52
C CYS A 177 9.08 -9.89 0.76
N SER A 178 9.56 -10.69 1.71
CA SER A 178 8.87 -10.90 3.00
C SER A 178 8.81 -9.63 3.84
N ILE A 179 9.86 -8.80 3.78
CA ILE A 179 9.90 -7.50 4.46
C ILE A 179 8.82 -6.60 3.88
N GLN A 180 8.73 -6.50 2.55
CA GLN A 180 7.71 -5.70 1.89
C GLN A 180 6.28 -6.18 2.20
N ARG A 181 6.06 -7.49 2.25
CA ARG A 181 4.77 -8.03 2.68
C ARG A 181 4.41 -7.67 4.11
N ASN A 182 5.39 -7.68 5.02
CA ASN A 182 5.17 -7.26 6.40
C ASN A 182 4.86 -5.76 6.48
N ILE A 183 5.57 -4.92 5.73
CA ILE A 183 5.28 -3.48 5.64
C ILE A 183 3.86 -3.27 5.11
N ALA A 184 3.48 -3.97 4.03
CA ALA A 184 2.14 -3.88 3.46
C ALA A 184 1.03 -4.27 4.45
N ALA A 185 1.30 -5.23 5.35
CA ALA A 185 0.35 -5.66 6.38
C ALA A 185 0.23 -4.66 7.54
N MET A 186 1.27 -3.86 7.78
CA MET A 186 1.35 -2.91 8.90
C MET A 186 1.00 -1.48 8.51
N VAL A 187 0.97 -1.16 7.22
CA VAL A 187 0.66 0.21 6.77
C VAL A 187 -0.76 0.59 7.19
N ALA A 188 -0.89 1.71 7.89
CA ALA A 188 -2.17 2.19 8.41
C ALA A 188 -3.09 2.67 7.29
N ASP A 189 -2.57 3.47 6.37
CA ASP A 189 -3.28 3.90 5.16
C ASP A 189 -2.50 3.47 3.92
N PRO A 190 -2.99 2.47 3.17
CA PRO A 190 -2.31 2.01 1.97
C PRO A 190 -2.12 3.09 0.89
N ARG A 191 -2.92 4.18 0.90
CA ARG A 191 -2.77 5.29 -0.07
C ARG A 191 -1.42 5.97 0.04
N ASP A 192 -0.84 6.00 1.24
CA ASP A 192 0.47 6.60 1.48
C ASP A 192 1.60 5.90 0.73
N LEU A 193 1.38 4.67 0.28
CA LEU A 193 2.34 3.94 -0.57
C LEU A 193 2.45 4.55 -1.98
N ASN A 194 1.36 5.14 -2.47
CA ASN A 194 1.35 5.77 -3.80
C ASN A 194 1.66 7.27 -3.71
N GLN A 195 1.10 7.92 -2.69
CA GLN A 195 1.26 9.34 -2.47
C GLN A 195 1.22 9.60 -0.96
N PRO A 196 2.38 9.85 -0.35
CA PRO A 196 2.44 10.13 1.08
C PRO A 196 1.53 11.29 1.45
N THR A 197 0.80 11.11 2.54
CA THR A 197 0.00 12.19 3.12
C THR A 197 0.93 13.32 3.55
N ALA A 198 0.53 14.56 3.27
CA ALA A 198 1.28 15.73 3.72
C ALA A 198 1.48 15.64 5.25
N ILE A 199 2.72 15.78 5.68
CA ILE A 199 3.03 15.82 7.10
C ILE A 199 2.31 17.04 7.66
N GLU A 200 1.32 16.79 8.54
CA GLU A 200 0.73 17.87 9.32
C GLU A 200 1.86 18.62 10.05
N THR A 201 1.84 19.93 9.97
CA THR A 201 2.79 20.77 10.70
C THR A 201 2.65 20.43 12.17
N ARG A 202 3.58 19.64 12.68
CA ARG A 202 3.69 19.38 14.11
C ARG A 202 3.74 20.73 14.78
N GLU A 203 2.91 20.95 15.80
CA GLU A 203 3.05 22.15 16.63
C GLU A 203 4.51 22.26 17.03
N GLY A 204 5.22 23.28 16.51
CA GLY A 204 6.66 23.38 16.58
C GLY A 204 7.21 23.59 18.00
N ALA A 205 6.34 24.00 18.93
CA ALA A 205 6.73 24.32 20.29
C ALA A 205 7.43 23.18 21.07
N PRO A 206 6.93 21.93 21.09
CA PRO A 206 7.63 20.84 21.76
C PRO A 206 8.94 20.44 21.05
N GLY A 207 8.95 20.48 19.71
CA GLY A 207 10.15 20.19 18.93
C GLY A 207 11.24 21.23 19.13
N GLU A 208 10.88 22.51 19.15
CA GLU A 208 11.79 23.61 19.38
C GLU A 208 12.40 23.58 20.80
N ALA A 209 11.60 23.21 21.81
CA ALA A 209 12.07 23.06 23.18
C ALA A 209 13.19 22.01 23.33
N VAL A 210 13.12 20.92 22.52
CA VAL A 210 14.15 19.87 22.52
C VAL A 210 15.36 20.26 21.66
N LEU A 211 15.12 20.91 20.52
CA LEU A 211 16.20 21.23 19.56
C LEU A 211 16.99 22.47 19.94
N ARG A 212 16.41 23.40 20.73
CA ARG A 212 17.08 24.65 21.13
C ARG A 212 18.34 24.39 21.94
N PRO A 213 18.33 23.58 23.02
CA PRO A 213 19.55 23.25 23.76
C PRO A 213 20.63 22.62 22.87
N LEU A 214 20.21 21.72 21.96
CA LEU A 214 21.13 21.06 21.03
C LEU A 214 21.80 22.06 20.08
N ARG A 215 21.08 23.06 19.56
CA ARG A 215 21.61 24.10 18.67
C ARG A 215 22.51 25.10 19.43
N GLN A 216 22.27 25.30 20.73
CA GLN A 216 23.05 26.16 21.59
C GLN A 216 24.31 25.49 22.12
N GLY A 217 24.50 24.20 21.86
CA GLY A 217 25.62 23.43 22.37
C GLY A 217 25.51 23.15 23.87
N ASP A 218 24.32 23.33 24.44
CA ASP A 218 24.09 22.97 25.82
C ASP A 218 24.07 21.44 25.93
N ASP A 219 24.89 20.93 26.85
CA ASP A 219 24.91 19.50 27.17
C ASP A 219 23.52 19.07 27.58
N THR A 220 22.89 18.23 26.77
CA THR A 220 21.63 17.60 27.15
C THR A 220 21.92 16.77 28.39
N LYS A 221 21.55 17.29 29.55
CA LYS A 221 21.71 16.61 30.83
C LYS A 221 21.23 15.18 30.67
N THR A 222 22.14 14.25 30.81
CA THR A 222 21.88 12.81 30.88
C THR A 222 20.64 12.60 31.76
N PHE A 223 19.64 11.96 31.18
CA PHE A 223 18.40 11.60 31.88
C PHE A 223 18.84 10.68 33.02
N GLU A 224 18.90 11.18 34.25
CA GLU A 224 19.08 10.33 35.43
C GLU A 224 17.78 9.52 35.59
N TRP A 225 17.86 8.25 35.29
CA TRP A 225 16.80 7.30 35.61
C TRP A 225 16.68 7.23 37.14
N LYS A 226 15.69 7.90 37.71
CA LYS A 226 15.29 7.62 39.10
C LYS A 226 14.78 6.21 39.13
N GLU A 227 15.49 5.30 39.78
CA GLU A 227 14.95 4.00 40.15
C GLU A 227 13.63 4.21 40.87
N VAL A 228 12.56 3.67 40.29
CA VAL A 228 11.29 3.58 40.98
C VAL A 228 11.49 2.55 42.09
N GLN A 229 11.77 3.02 43.31
CA GLN A 229 11.77 2.15 44.50
C GLN A 229 10.39 1.54 44.60
N GLY A 230 10.29 0.23 44.36
CA GLY A 230 9.09 -0.55 44.56
C GLY A 230 8.70 -0.42 46.03
N GLY A 231 7.58 0.24 46.28
CA GLY A 231 6.97 0.26 47.59
C GLY A 231 6.49 -1.16 47.93
N ASN A 232 6.86 -1.62 49.13
CA ASN A 232 6.34 -2.80 49.81
C ASN A 232 4.81 -2.72 50.02
#